data_58b50eaece6fb3855fe4e7e83a4b564e
#
_entry.id   58b50eaece6fb3855fe4e7e83a4b564e
#
_cell.length_a   1.000
_cell.length_b   1.000
_cell.length_c   1.000
_cell.angle_alpha   90.00
_cell.angle_beta   90.00
_cell.angle_gamma   90.00
#
_symmetry.space_group_name_H-M   'P 1'
#
loop_
_entity.id
_entity.type
_entity.pdbx_description
1 polymer ?
#
loop_
_entity_poly.entity_id
_entity_poly.type
_entity_poly.pdbx_seq_one_letter_code
_entity_poly.pdbx_strand_id
1 'polypeptide(L)'
;MTKYDFTTIPNRLTHNSVKWKEVQQDHEKLPLWVADMDFIALPEVTQSIHEYADYGVYGYAYVEERLLDSVQTWEKEQHHYSFSKESLVFMDGVVPGLSLAIQSLTQRNEAVLINTPVYPPFARTVKLNQRKLVENSLLEEDGKFFIDFEQLEKDIVDNEVKLYLLCNPHNPGGRVWSKEELLKIGALCQKYNVCLVADEIHQDLTLFGHQHXXXXXXXXXXXXXGV
;
A
#
# COMPACT_ATOMS: atom_id res chain seq x y z
N MET A 1 4.44 -21.33 27.61
CA MET A 1 5.46 -20.49 26.96
C MET A 1 4.94 -20.11 25.61
N THR A 2 5.00 -18.81 25.28
CA THR A 2 4.64 -18.37 23.94
C THR A 2 5.67 -18.88 22.94
N LYS A 3 5.21 -19.39 21.81
CA LYS A 3 6.07 -19.92 20.75
C LYS A 3 6.98 -18.82 20.15
N TYR A 4 6.53 -17.59 20.18
CA TYR A 4 7.21 -16.48 19.52
C TYR A 4 7.64 -15.42 20.54
N ASP A 5 8.78 -14.78 20.27
CA ASP A 5 9.34 -13.74 21.15
C ASP A 5 9.11 -12.37 20.52
N PHE A 6 8.26 -11.58 21.18
CA PHE A 6 7.98 -10.19 20.79
C PHE A 6 8.52 -9.20 21.84
N THR A 7 9.45 -9.65 22.69
CA THR A 7 10.00 -8.80 23.77
C THR A 7 11.50 -8.55 23.61
N THR A 8 12.25 -9.48 23.03
CA THR A 8 13.67 -9.30 22.79
C THR A 8 13.88 -8.41 21.56
N ILE A 9 14.60 -7.31 21.73
CA ILE A 9 14.94 -6.40 20.64
C ILE A 9 16.41 -6.58 20.30
N PRO A 10 16.75 -7.04 19.09
CA PRO A 10 18.15 -7.19 18.69
C PRO A 10 18.83 -5.84 18.55
N ASN A 11 20.15 -5.83 18.64
CA ASN A 11 20.91 -4.59 18.45
C ASN A 11 20.85 -4.17 16.97
N ARG A 12 19.98 -3.21 16.67
CA ARG A 12 19.73 -2.72 15.30
C ARG A 12 20.84 -1.81 14.79
N LEU A 13 21.82 -1.44 15.64
CA LEU A 13 22.92 -0.54 15.24
C LEU A 13 24.03 -1.29 14.51
N THR A 14 24.01 -2.63 14.51
CA THR A 14 25.13 -3.46 14.00
C THR A 14 24.94 -3.95 12.56
N HIS A 15 23.79 -3.75 11.92
CA HIS A 15 23.48 -4.37 10.62
C HIS A 15 22.99 -3.37 9.57
N ASN A 16 23.53 -2.17 9.58
CA ASN A 16 23.32 -1.16 8.52
C ASN A 16 21.84 -0.79 8.29
N SER A 17 21.05 -0.78 9.37
CA SER A 17 19.64 -0.42 9.29
C SER A 17 19.46 1.05 8.90
N VAL A 18 18.70 1.32 7.85
CA VAL A 18 18.34 2.69 7.45
C VAL A 18 17.57 3.38 8.56
N LYS A 19 16.63 2.67 9.17
CA LYS A 19 15.79 3.18 10.27
C LYS A 19 16.63 3.67 11.45
N TRP A 20 17.68 2.92 11.80
CA TRP A 20 18.49 3.19 12.99
C TRP A 20 19.75 4.00 12.71
N LYS A 21 20.00 4.40 11.46
CA LYS A 21 21.20 5.12 11.06
C LYS A 21 21.42 6.42 11.88
N GLU A 22 20.38 7.20 12.08
CA GLU A 22 20.50 8.48 12.80
C GLU A 22 20.76 8.28 14.29
N VAL A 23 20.30 7.16 14.87
CA VAL A 23 20.53 6.83 16.27
C VAL A 23 22.02 6.59 16.55
N GLN A 24 22.79 6.16 15.55
CA GLN A 24 24.25 6.03 15.69
C GLN A 24 24.92 7.37 16.00
N GLN A 25 24.34 8.47 15.56
CA GLN A 25 24.85 9.82 15.73
C GLN A 25 24.25 10.52 16.96
N ASP A 26 23.03 10.12 17.35
CA ASP A 26 22.30 10.74 18.43
C ASP A 26 21.44 9.67 19.13
N HIS A 27 21.98 9.13 20.22
CA HIS A 27 21.40 8.01 20.96
C HIS A 27 20.08 8.36 21.70
N GLU A 28 19.70 9.64 21.72
CA GLU A 28 18.43 10.04 22.33
C GLU A 28 17.25 9.94 21.35
N LYS A 29 17.54 9.78 20.06
CA LYS A 29 16.49 9.65 19.03
C LYS A 29 15.80 8.30 19.09
N LEU A 30 14.49 8.32 18.90
CA LEU A 30 13.68 7.12 18.77
C LEU A 30 13.12 7.07 17.34
N PRO A 31 13.59 6.12 16.51
CA PRO A 31 13.16 6.08 15.10
C PRO A 31 11.80 5.40 14.96
N LEU A 32 10.79 6.16 14.53
CA LEU A 32 9.42 5.66 14.34
C LEU A 32 8.92 5.85 12.89
N TRP A 33 9.84 6.10 11.95
CA TRP A 33 9.45 6.57 10.61
C TRP A 33 9.43 5.48 9.54
N VAL A 34 10.19 4.39 9.72
CA VAL A 34 10.18 3.28 8.77
C VAL A 34 9.37 2.12 9.35
N ALA A 35 8.57 1.48 8.51
CA ALA A 35 7.65 0.43 8.96
C ALA A 35 8.32 -0.91 9.28
N ASP A 36 9.62 -1.08 8.99
CA ASP A 36 10.28 -2.34 9.35
C ASP A 36 10.25 -2.53 10.86
N MET A 37 9.80 -3.72 11.29
CA MET A 37 9.63 -4.02 12.71
C MET A 37 10.97 -4.31 13.36
N ASP A 38 11.03 -4.07 14.68
CA ASP A 38 12.24 -4.35 15.46
C ASP A 38 12.15 -5.70 16.21
N PHE A 39 11.10 -6.46 15.94
CA PHE A 39 10.95 -7.82 16.49
C PHE A 39 11.76 -8.81 15.67
N ILE A 40 12.25 -9.86 16.35
CA ILE A 40 12.90 -11.00 15.69
C ILE A 40 11.85 -11.71 14.82
N ALA A 41 12.22 -12.05 13.59
CA ALA A 41 11.35 -12.75 12.66
C ALA A 41 10.93 -14.10 13.21
N LEU A 42 9.78 -14.58 12.77
CA LEU A 42 9.27 -15.90 13.20
C LEU A 42 10.28 -17.00 12.84
N PRO A 43 10.45 -18.00 13.73
CA PRO A 43 11.41 -19.08 13.46
C PRO A 43 11.16 -19.79 12.13
N GLU A 44 9.91 -19.95 11.73
CA GLU A 44 9.55 -20.59 10.46
C GLU A 44 10.08 -19.82 9.26
N VAL A 45 10.05 -18.49 9.31
CA VAL A 45 10.60 -17.62 8.24
C VAL A 45 12.13 -17.78 8.19
N THR A 46 12.77 -17.69 9.36
CA THR A 46 14.23 -17.82 9.46
C THR A 46 14.69 -19.19 8.96
N GLN A 47 13.97 -20.25 9.34
CA GLN A 47 14.29 -21.61 8.92
C GLN A 47 14.21 -21.77 7.40
N SER A 48 13.16 -21.25 6.76
CA SER A 48 13.02 -21.30 5.30
C SER A 48 14.18 -20.60 4.58
N ILE A 49 14.62 -19.46 5.13
CA ILE A 49 15.77 -18.74 4.57
C ILE A 49 17.04 -19.57 4.70
N HIS A 50 17.26 -20.19 5.86
CA HIS A 50 18.43 -21.07 6.08
C HIS A 50 18.43 -22.25 5.10
N GLU A 51 17.29 -22.92 4.93
CA GLU A 51 17.18 -24.03 3.99
C GLU A 51 17.55 -23.63 2.57
N TYR A 52 17.05 -22.46 2.13
CA TYR A 52 17.39 -21.95 0.80
C TYR A 52 18.87 -21.55 0.70
N ALA A 53 19.41 -20.93 1.73
CA ALA A 53 20.84 -20.55 1.78
C ALA A 53 21.72 -21.81 1.72
N ASP A 54 21.39 -22.86 2.46
CA ASP A 54 22.14 -24.11 2.49
C ASP A 54 22.07 -24.87 1.15
N TYR A 55 20.97 -24.73 0.41
CA TYR A 55 20.84 -25.27 -0.95
C TYR A 55 21.92 -24.69 -1.88
N GLY A 56 22.27 -23.41 -1.74
CA GLY A 56 23.47 -22.81 -2.32
C GLY A 56 23.45 -22.51 -3.82
N VAL A 57 22.30 -22.69 -4.50
CA VAL A 57 22.16 -22.36 -5.92
C VAL A 57 21.07 -21.30 -6.09
N TYR A 58 21.47 -20.09 -6.45
CA TYR A 58 20.59 -18.92 -6.49
C TYR A 58 20.25 -18.57 -7.94
N GLY A 59 19.46 -19.43 -8.57
CA GLY A 59 19.06 -19.26 -9.97
C GLY A 59 17.74 -18.47 -10.11
N TYR A 60 17.24 -18.43 -11.31
CA TYR A 60 15.92 -17.83 -11.59
C TYR A 60 14.84 -18.72 -11.01
N ALA A 61 13.91 -18.11 -10.29
CA ALA A 61 12.76 -18.81 -9.70
C ALA A 61 11.49 -18.51 -10.49
N TYR A 62 10.54 -19.42 -10.46
CA TYR A 62 9.19 -19.17 -10.96
C TYR A 62 8.23 -19.03 -9.76
N VAL A 63 7.09 -18.40 -9.99
CA VAL A 63 6.04 -18.29 -8.99
C VAL A 63 5.33 -19.65 -8.89
N GLU A 64 5.46 -20.32 -7.75
CA GLU A 64 4.86 -21.64 -7.55
C GLU A 64 3.40 -21.53 -7.07
N GLU A 65 2.62 -22.58 -7.41
CA GLU A 65 1.19 -22.65 -7.08
C GLU A 65 0.94 -22.43 -5.59
N ARG A 66 1.80 -22.96 -4.73
CA ARG A 66 1.68 -22.85 -3.29
C ARG A 66 1.69 -21.38 -2.82
N LEU A 67 2.48 -20.53 -3.46
CA LEU A 67 2.49 -19.10 -3.14
C LEU A 67 1.16 -18.45 -3.56
N LEU A 68 0.67 -18.77 -4.77
CA LEU A 68 -0.62 -18.26 -5.25
C LEU A 68 -1.77 -18.67 -4.30
N ASP A 69 -1.78 -19.94 -3.90
CA ASP A 69 -2.78 -20.46 -2.95
C ASP A 69 -2.71 -19.74 -1.61
N SER A 70 -1.49 -19.46 -1.11
CA SER A 70 -1.29 -18.78 0.16
C SER A 70 -1.85 -17.36 0.12
N VAL A 71 -1.57 -16.63 -0.98
CA VAL A 71 -2.09 -15.26 -1.15
C VAL A 71 -3.62 -15.27 -1.20
N GLN A 72 -4.22 -16.16 -2.02
CA GLN A 72 -5.68 -16.25 -2.12
C GLN A 72 -6.32 -16.61 -0.78
N THR A 73 -5.71 -17.54 -0.04
CA THR A 73 -6.21 -17.98 1.27
C THR A 73 -6.17 -16.80 2.26
N TRP A 74 -5.04 -16.09 2.32
CA TRP A 74 -4.88 -14.95 3.21
C TRP A 74 -5.93 -13.87 2.91
N GLU A 75 -6.05 -13.45 1.65
CA GLU A 75 -6.99 -12.40 1.27
C GLU A 75 -8.44 -12.82 1.57
N LYS A 76 -8.78 -14.07 1.31
CA LYS A 76 -10.12 -14.58 1.59
C LYS A 76 -10.41 -14.62 3.09
N GLU A 77 -9.47 -15.14 3.88
CA GLU A 77 -9.69 -15.33 5.33
C GLU A 77 -9.59 -14.04 6.12
N GLN A 78 -8.63 -13.18 5.80
CA GLN A 78 -8.38 -11.95 6.56
C GLN A 78 -9.20 -10.76 6.06
N HIS A 79 -9.43 -10.68 4.74
CA HIS A 79 -10.04 -9.49 4.13
C HIS A 79 -11.35 -9.78 3.40
N HIS A 80 -11.82 -11.04 3.41
CA HIS A 80 -13.06 -11.48 2.74
C HIS A 80 -13.05 -11.15 1.24
N TYR A 81 -11.86 -11.18 0.63
CA TYR A 81 -11.64 -10.82 -0.76
C TYR A 81 -11.22 -12.06 -1.56
N SER A 82 -11.93 -12.32 -2.66
CA SER A 82 -11.65 -13.47 -3.52
C SER A 82 -11.40 -13.00 -4.95
N PHE A 83 -10.41 -13.58 -5.58
CA PHE A 83 -10.01 -13.26 -6.95
C PHE A 83 -9.40 -14.50 -7.60
N SER A 84 -9.25 -14.49 -8.90
CA SER A 84 -8.64 -15.62 -9.62
C SER A 84 -7.11 -15.48 -9.62
N LYS A 85 -6.41 -16.61 -9.68
CA LYS A 85 -4.94 -16.62 -9.72
C LYS A 85 -4.38 -15.83 -10.90
N GLU A 86 -5.11 -15.85 -12.02
CA GLU A 86 -4.72 -15.12 -13.24
C GLU A 86 -4.72 -13.61 -13.04
N SER A 87 -5.38 -13.13 -11.99
CA SER A 87 -5.37 -11.69 -11.64
C SER A 87 -4.14 -11.26 -10.88
N LEU A 88 -3.34 -12.23 -10.37
CA LEU A 88 -2.13 -11.91 -9.59
C LEU A 88 -0.96 -11.61 -10.51
N VAL A 89 -0.32 -10.47 -10.30
CA VAL A 89 0.92 -10.09 -10.98
C VAL A 89 1.95 -9.71 -9.91
N PHE A 90 3.05 -10.45 -9.87
CA PHE A 90 4.12 -10.18 -8.91
C PHE A 90 5.07 -9.12 -9.46
N MET A 91 5.49 -8.20 -8.62
CA MET A 91 6.42 -7.13 -9.01
C MET A 91 7.36 -6.80 -7.86
N ASP A 92 8.42 -6.08 -8.17
CA ASP A 92 9.53 -5.82 -7.24
C ASP A 92 9.23 -4.65 -6.28
N GLY A 93 8.00 -4.56 -5.82
CA GLY A 93 7.58 -3.59 -4.83
C GLY A 93 6.43 -2.71 -5.27
N VAL A 94 5.79 -2.07 -4.28
CA VAL A 94 4.58 -1.26 -4.51
C VAL A 94 4.87 -0.03 -5.37
N VAL A 95 5.97 0.69 -5.12
CA VAL A 95 6.27 1.93 -5.87
C VAL A 95 6.52 1.64 -7.36
N PRO A 96 7.31 0.62 -7.74
CA PRO A 96 7.33 0.18 -9.15
C PRO A 96 5.95 -0.21 -9.68
N GLY A 97 5.13 -0.85 -8.87
CA GLY A 97 3.75 -1.21 -9.23
C GLY A 97 2.91 0.01 -9.58
N LEU A 98 2.97 1.04 -8.74
CA LEU A 98 2.27 2.31 -9.01
C LEU A 98 2.74 2.93 -10.33
N SER A 99 4.06 2.88 -10.60
CA SER A 99 4.61 3.42 -11.84
C SER A 99 4.06 2.68 -13.07
N LEU A 100 4.01 1.34 -13.00
CA LEU A 100 3.48 0.53 -14.09
C LEU A 100 1.98 0.78 -14.29
N ALA A 101 1.22 0.91 -13.20
CA ALA A 101 -0.21 1.23 -13.27
C ALA A 101 -0.43 2.58 -13.98
N ILE A 102 0.34 3.61 -13.58
CA ILE A 102 0.26 4.94 -14.21
C ILE A 102 0.54 4.81 -15.72
N GLN A 103 1.59 4.10 -16.09
CA GLN A 103 1.98 3.96 -17.51
C GLN A 103 0.94 3.18 -18.32
N SER A 104 0.33 2.16 -17.71
CA SER A 104 -0.61 1.27 -18.40
C SER A 104 -2.00 1.90 -18.55
N LEU A 105 -2.41 2.73 -17.57
CA LEU A 105 -3.78 3.21 -17.47
C LEU A 105 -3.96 4.66 -17.91
N THR A 106 -2.84 5.36 -18.22
CA THR A 106 -2.89 6.77 -18.63
C THR A 106 -1.90 7.05 -19.75
N GLN A 107 -2.10 8.19 -20.42
CA GLN A 107 -1.17 8.73 -21.41
C GLN A 107 -0.37 9.89 -20.78
N ARG A 108 0.72 10.29 -21.44
CA ARG A 108 1.51 11.46 -21.01
C ARG A 108 0.60 12.67 -20.91
N ASN A 109 0.82 13.48 -19.88
CA ASN A 109 0.10 14.71 -19.55
C ASN A 109 -1.35 14.51 -19.10
N GLU A 110 -1.87 13.28 -19.08
CA GLU A 110 -3.16 13.02 -18.46
C GLU A 110 -3.06 13.18 -16.93
N ALA A 111 -4.18 13.53 -16.31
CA ALA A 111 -4.21 13.87 -14.89
C ALA A 111 -4.35 12.62 -14.00
N VAL A 112 -3.50 12.57 -12.97
CA VAL A 112 -3.53 11.54 -11.93
C VAL A 112 -3.76 12.24 -10.60
N LEU A 113 -4.80 11.82 -9.88
CA LEU A 113 -5.20 12.42 -8.60
C LEU A 113 -4.66 11.61 -7.42
N ILE A 114 -4.20 12.32 -6.40
CA ILE A 114 -3.83 11.76 -5.09
C ILE A 114 -4.47 12.61 -3.99
N ASN A 115 -4.74 12.03 -2.83
CA ASN A 115 -5.12 12.80 -1.63
C ASN A 115 -3.84 13.19 -0.88
N THR A 116 -3.75 14.44 -0.45
CA THR A 116 -2.58 14.92 0.30
C THR A 116 -2.98 15.40 1.69
N PRO A 117 -2.08 15.24 2.69
CA PRO A 117 -0.74 14.64 2.61
C PRO A 117 -0.79 13.13 2.41
N VAL A 118 0.15 12.58 1.65
CA VAL A 118 0.26 11.13 1.39
C VAL A 118 1.74 10.75 1.24
N TYR A 119 2.03 9.49 1.33
CA TYR A 119 3.37 8.91 1.17
C TYR A 119 4.05 9.55 -0.06
N PRO A 120 5.22 10.19 0.13
CA PRO A 120 5.80 11.03 -0.93
C PRO A 120 6.02 10.36 -2.28
N PRO A 121 6.32 9.05 -2.36
CA PRO A 121 6.45 8.42 -3.68
C PRO A 121 5.21 8.50 -4.57
N PHE A 122 4.00 8.69 -4.02
CA PHE A 122 2.80 8.88 -4.86
C PHE A 122 2.99 10.05 -5.83
N ALA A 123 3.24 11.26 -5.30
CA ALA A 123 3.45 12.45 -6.13
C ALA A 123 4.68 12.32 -7.03
N ARG A 124 5.77 11.77 -6.46
CA ARG A 124 7.01 11.60 -7.19
C ARG A 124 6.82 10.68 -8.41
N THR A 125 6.10 9.57 -8.24
CA THR A 125 5.88 8.60 -9.32
C THR A 125 5.05 9.22 -10.44
N VAL A 126 4.00 9.98 -10.10
CA VAL A 126 3.18 10.69 -11.09
C VAL A 126 4.06 11.63 -11.93
N LYS A 127 4.89 12.45 -11.26
CA LYS A 127 5.75 13.44 -11.92
C LYS A 127 6.82 12.77 -12.79
N LEU A 128 7.48 11.72 -12.28
CA LEU A 128 8.52 11.00 -13.02
C LEU A 128 7.98 10.34 -14.28
N ASN A 129 6.70 9.94 -14.26
CA ASN A 129 6.05 9.38 -15.43
C ASN A 129 5.42 10.45 -16.35
N GLN A 130 5.67 11.74 -16.11
CA GLN A 130 5.22 12.83 -16.95
C GLN A 130 3.68 12.90 -17.07
N ARG A 131 2.99 12.64 -15.95
CA ARG A 131 1.55 12.84 -15.82
C ARG A 131 1.29 14.13 -15.05
N LYS A 132 0.13 14.74 -15.28
CA LYS A 132 -0.30 15.93 -14.53
C LYS A 132 -0.71 15.50 -13.13
N LEU A 133 -0.04 16.01 -12.10
CA LEU A 133 -0.39 15.71 -10.71
C LEU A 133 -1.55 16.60 -10.26
N VAL A 134 -2.62 15.98 -9.76
CA VAL A 134 -3.74 16.67 -9.13
C VAL A 134 -3.74 16.31 -7.65
N GLU A 135 -3.56 17.30 -6.79
CA GLU A 135 -3.51 17.11 -5.34
C GLU A 135 -4.84 17.55 -4.73
N ASN A 136 -5.59 16.57 -4.24
CA ASN A 136 -6.82 16.79 -3.50
C ASN A 136 -6.49 16.80 -2.01
N SER A 137 -6.56 17.95 -1.37
CA SER A 137 -6.18 18.10 0.04
C SER A 137 -7.23 17.48 0.94
N LEU A 138 -6.78 16.62 1.85
CA LEU A 138 -7.64 16.09 2.91
C LEU A 138 -7.95 17.21 3.92
N LEU A 139 -9.15 17.19 4.45
CA LEU A 139 -9.51 18.04 5.59
C LEU A 139 -8.91 17.42 6.84
N GLU A 140 -8.54 18.27 7.80
CA GLU A 140 -8.03 17.80 9.10
C GLU A 140 -8.89 18.43 10.19
N GLU A 141 -9.41 17.59 11.09
CA GLU A 141 -10.23 18.01 12.21
C GLU A 141 -9.89 17.14 13.42
N ASP A 142 -9.44 17.77 14.47
CA ASP A 142 -9.06 17.11 15.73
C ASP A 142 -8.05 15.96 15.51
N GLY A 143 -7.08 16.21 14.63
CA GLY A 143 -6.02 15.24 14.34
C GLY A 143 -6.44 14.07 13.45
N LYS A 144 -7.63 14.14 12.86
CA LYS A 144 -8.13 13.11 11.93
C LYS A 144 -8.29 13.71 10.54
N PHE A 145 -8.00 12.90 9.54
CA PHE A 145 -8.11 13.32 8.15
C PHE A 145 -9.43 12.82 7.53
N PHE A 146 -10.01 13.64 6.67
CA PHE A 146 -11.28 13.36 5.99
C PHE A 146 -11.18 13.75 4.52
N ILE A 147 -11.92 13.05 3.68
CA ILE A 147 -12.05 13.40 2.26
C ILE A 147 -13.17 14.44 2.14
N ASP A 148 -12.86 15.59 1.54
CA ASP A 148 -13.87 16.56 1.09
C ASP A 148 -14.41 16.06 -0.25
N PHE A 149 -15.57 15.40 -0.22
CA PHE A 149 -16.14 14.78 -1.41
C PHE A 149 -16.62 15.79 -2.45
N GLU A 150 -17.02 17.00 -2.01
CA GLU A 150 -17.40 18.07 -2.96
C GLU A 150 -16.16 18.56 -3.72
N GLN A 151 -15.07 18.81 -2.97
CA GLN A 151 -13.81 19.23 -3.61
C GLN A 151 -13.21 18.10 -4.44
N LEU A 152 -13.32 16.84 -3.99
CA LEU A 152 -12.83 15.69 -4.76
C LEU A 152 -13.53 15.60 -6.12
N GLU A 153 -14.85 15.72 -6.13
CA GLU A 153 -15.62 15.70 -7.38
C GLU A 153 -15.22 16.87 -8.30
N LYS A 154 -15.08 18.06 -7.72
CA LYS A 154 -14.65 19.24 -8.46
C LYS A 154 -13.26 19.05 -9.08
N ASP A 155 -12.31 18.52 -8.30
CA ASP A 155 -10.94 18.28 -8.78
C ASP A 155 -10.92 17.27 -9.93
N ILE A 156 -11.74 16.22 -9.83
CA ILE A 156 -11.88 15.20 -10.88
C ILE A 156 -12.37 15.85 -12.19
N VAL A 157 -13.43 16.66 -12.10
CA VAL A 157 -14.07 17.28 -13.28
C VAL A 157 -13.16 18.35 -13.90
N ASP A 158 -12.68 19.30 -13.09
CA ASP A 158 -11.92 20.46 -13.57
C ASP A 158 -10.60 20.06 -14.21
N ASN A 159 -10.03 18.92 -13.76
CA ASN A 159 -8.72 18.45 -14.26
C ASN A 159 -8.83 17.30 -15.25
N GLU A 160 -10.05 16.84 -15.56
CA GLU A 160 -10.27 15.68 -16.43
C GLU A 160 -9.45 14.45 -15.97
N VAL A 161 -9.51 14.16 -14.67
CA VAL A 161 -8.70 13.10 -14.05
C VAL A 161 -8.98 11.74 -14.70
N LYS A 162 -7.92 11.00 -15.03
CA LYS A 162 -8.02 9.67 -15.64
C LYS A 162 -7.71 8.54 -14.66
N LEU A 163 -6.90 8.84 -13.65
CA LEU A 163 -6.47 7.85 -12.68
C LEU A 163 -6.49 8.47 -11.28
N TYR A 164 -7.03 7.75 -10.32
CA TYR A 164 -6.98 8.12 -8.92
C TYR A 164 -6.17 7.07 -8.17
N LEU A 165 -5.06 7.50 -7.55
CA LEU A 165 -4.23 6.63 -6.70
C LEU A 165 -4.67 6.82 -5.25
N LEU A 166 -5.32 5.81 -4.70
CA LEU A 166 -5.84 5.82 -3.33
C LEU A 166 -4.87 5.08 -2.40
N CYS A 167 -4.58 5.67 -1.26
CA CYS A 167 -3.83 5.01 -0.19
C CYS A 167 -4.82 4.54 0.89
N ASN A 168 -4.89 3.23 1.12
CA ASN A 168 -5.88 2.66 2.05
C ASN A 168 -5.35 1.36 2.71
N PRO A 169 -4.99 1.33 3.96
CA PRO A 169 -5.00 2.43 4.95
C PRO A 169 -4.07 3.58 4.56
N HIS A 170 -4.46 4.78 4.93
CA HIS A 170 -3.80 6.00 4.45
C HIS A 170 -2.55 6.34 5.27
N ASN A 171 -1.43 6.52 4.58
CA ASN A 171 -0.16 6.93 5.16
C ASN A 171 0.17 8.35 4.65
N PRO A 172 0.42 9.34 5.51
CA PRO A 172 0.69 9.26 6.95
C PRO A 172 -0.53 9.48 7.84
N GLY A 173 -1.72 9.68 7.27
CA GLY A 173 -2.89 10.10 8.03
C GLY A 173 -3.44 9.06 9.01
N GLY A 174 -3.00 7.80 8.92
CA GLY A 174 -3.44 6.76 9.83
C GLY A 174 -4.93 6.42 9.69
N ARG A 175 -5.54 6.71 8.53
CA ARG A 175 -6.96 6.45 8.30
C ARG A 175 -7.17 5.10 7.63
N VAL A 176 -8.07 4.30 8.17
CA VAL A 176 -8.71 3.20 7.47
C VAL A 176 -10.03 3.76 6.92
N TRP A 177 -10.12 3.92 5.60
CA TRP A 177 -11.32 4.50 5.01
C TRP A 177 -12.52 3.57 5.23
N SER A 178 -13.65 4.13 5.62
CA SER A 178 -14.86 3.35 5.88
C SER A 178 -15.46 2.84 4.57
N LYS A 179 -16.31 1.81 4.69
CA LYS A 179 -17.03 1.28 3.53
C LYS A 179 -17.82 2.38 2.80
N GLU A 180 -18.43 3.28 3.57
CA GLU A 180 -19.22 4.38 3.00
C GLU A 180 -18.34 5.35 2.21
N GLU A 181 -17.16 5.67 2.74
CA GLU A 181 -16.18 6.52 2.03
C GLU A 181 -15.71 5.85 0.74
N LEU A 182 -15.36 4.56 0.82
CA LEU A 182 -14.89 3.81 -0.34
C LEU A 182 -15.97 3.70 -1.42
N LEU A 183 -17.24 3.49 -1.02
CA LEU A 183 -18.35 3.46 -1.97
C LEU A 183 -18.54 4.81 -2.66
N LYS A 184 -18.39 5.92 -1.93
CA LYS A 184 -18.48 7.26 -2.54
C LYS A 184 -17.33 7.49 -3.53
N ILE A 185 -16.10 7.08 -3.18
CA ILE A 185 -14.96 7.16 -4.10
C ILE A 185 -15.28 6.37 -5.37
N GLY A 186 -15.72 5.10 -5.21
CA GLY A 186 -16.06 4.23 -6.33
C GLY A 186 -17.14 4.83 -7.23
N ALA A 187 -18.18 5.42 -6.63
CA ALA A 187 -19.26 6.04 -7.38
C ALA A 187 -18.76 7.24 -8.21
N LEU A 188 -17.88 8.08 -7.64
CA LEU A 188 -17.28 9.19 -8.38
C LEU A 188 -16.41 8.69 -9.53
N CYS A 189 -15.58 7.68 -9.26
CA CYS A 189 -14.74 7.10 -10.31
C CYS A 189 -15.58 6.54 -11.45
N GLN A 190 -16.66 5.83 -11.13
CA GLN A 190 -17.57 5.28 -12.14
C GLN A 190 -18.27 6.40 -12.93
N LYS A 191 -18.77 7.42 -12.23
CA LYS A 191 -19.49 8.55 -12.83
C LYS A 191 -18.66 9.28 -13.88
N TYR A 192 -17.36 9.45 -13.59
CA TYR A 192 -16.46 10.24 -14.45
C TYR A 192 -15.45 9.41 -15.23
N ASN A 193 -15.64 8.08 -15.23
CA ASN A 193 -14.77 7.14 -15.97
C ASN A 193 -13.30 7.29 -15.56
N VAL A 194 -13.04 7.35 -14.24
CA VAL A 194 -11.71 7.43 -13.63
C VAL A 194 -11.28 6.02 -13.24
N CYS A 195 -10.09 5.61 -13.65
CA CYS A 195 -9.50 4.37 -13.12
C CYS A 195 -9.10 4.58 -11.66
N LEU A 196 -9.34 3.58 -10.82
CA LEU A 196 -8.96 3.63 -9.40
C LEU A 196 -7.90 2.58 -9.14
N VAL A 197 -6.77 2.98 -8.59
CA VAL A 197 -5.71 2.08 -8.13
C VAL A 197 -5.53 2.31 -6.64
N ALA A 198 -5.68 1.26 -5.84
CA ALA A 198 -5.54 1.34 -4.39
C ALA A 198 -4.22 0.69 -3.95
N ASP A 199 -3.41 1.47 -3.26
CA ASP A 199 -2.24 0.95 -2.53
C ASP A 199 -2.75 0.50 -1.16
N GLU A 200 -2.77 -0.81 -0.95
CA GLU A 200 -3.29 -1.42 0.26
C GLU A 200 -2.20 -2.12 1.08
N ILE A 201 -0.94 -1.68 0.92
CA ILE A 201 0.22 -2.32 1.58
C ILE A 201 0.08 -2.41 3.11
N HIS A 202 -0.72 -1.53 3.71
CA HIS A 202 -0.93 -1.53 5.17
C HIS A 202 -2.20 -2.27 5.61
N GLN A 203 -2.84 -3.03 4.73
CA GLN A 203 -4.16 -3.65 5.01
C GLN A 203 -4.17 -4.55 6.25
N ASP A 204 -3.05 -5.20 6.55
CA ASP A 204 -2.94 -6.09 7.71
C ASP A 204 -2.59 -5.35 9.01
N LEU A 205 -2.41 -4.02 8.96
CA LEU A 205 -1.99 -3.21 10.11
C LEU A 205 -3.13 -2.33 10.65
N THR A 206 -4.37 -2.80 10.56
CA THR A 206 -5.52 -2.09 11.14
C THR A 206 -5.60 -2.40 12.64
N LEU A 207 -5.82 -1.36 13.43
CA LEU A 207 -5.77 -1.43 14.90
C LEU A 207 -7.11 -0.95 15.51
N PHE A 208 -7.27 -1.22 16.81
CA PHE A 208 -8.37 -0.70 17.62
C PHE A 208 -9.77 -1.06 17.08
N GLY A 209 -9.89 -2.27 16.50
CA GLY A 209 -11.18 -2.76 15.99
C GLY A 209 -11.57 -2.26 14.62
N HIS A 210 -10.73 -1.47 13.97
CA HIS A 210 -10.96 -1.07 12.57
C HIS A 210 -10.76 -2.27 11.64
N GLN A 211 -11.56 -2.34 10.58
CA GLN A 211 -11.45 -3.40 9.57
C GLN A 211 -11.15 -2.79 8.20
N HIS A 212 -10.19 -3.39 7.55
CA HIS A 212 -9.85 -2.98 6.18
C HIS A 212 -10.93 -3.46 5.19
N UNK A 213 -11.34 -2.67 4.38
CA UNK A 213 -12.29 -3.00 3.37
C UNK A 213 -11.56 -2.93 2.08
N UNK A 214 -11.50 -3.96 1.44
CA UNK A 214 -10.85 -3.97 0.13
C UNK A 214 -11.50 -3.01 -0.81
N UNK A 215 -10.88 -2.28 -1.51
CA UNK A 215 -11.37 -1.31 -2.48
C UNK A 215 -12.02 -1.96 -3.67
N UNK A 216 -11.62 -3.11 -3.88
CA UNK A 216 -12.20 -3.88 -4.94
C UNK A 216 -13.56 -4.43 -4.62
N UNK A 217 -13.79 -4.55 -3.55
CA UNK A 217 -15.07 -4.96 -3.08
C UNK A 217 -16.13 -3.88 -3.12
N UNK A 218 -15.65 -2.74 -3.15
CA UNK A 218 -16.52 -1.60 -3.27
C UNK A 218 -16.62 -1.03 -4.62
N UNK A 219 -15.75 -1.42 -5.44
CA UNK A 219 -15.87 -0.86 -6.75
C UNK A 219 -16.00 -1.99 -7.72
N UNK A 220 -16.87 -2.21 -8.04
CA UNK A 220 -17.22 -3.28 -8.92
C UNK A 220 -16.60 -3.22 -10.26
N UNK A 221 -15.86 -2.76 -10.60
CA UNK A 221 -15.38 -2.78 -11.88
C UNK A 221 -14.14 -2.00 -12.19
N UNK A 222 -13.79 -1.45 -11.55
CA UNK A 222 -12.65 -0.75 -11.94
C UNK A 222 -11.45 -1.65 -11.71
N UNK A 223 -10.71 -1.76 -12.34
CA UNK A 223 -9.53 -2.45 -12.23
C UNK A 223 -8.85 -2.08 -10.98
N UNK A 224 -9.12 -2.58 -10.29
CA UNK A 224 -8.48 -2.37 -9.07
C UNK A 224 -7.30 -3.21 -9.03
N UNK A 225 -6.48 -2.70 -9.23
CA UNK A 225 -5.23 -3.17 -9.07
C UNK A 225 -4.90 -3.00 -7.72
N GLY A 226 -5.15 -3.90 -6.96
CA GLY A 226 -4.67 -3.96 -5.59
C GLY A 226 -3.19 -4.33 -5.63
N VAL A 227 -2.37 -3.53 -4.96
CA VAL A 227 -0.90 -3.73 -4.93
C VAL A 227 -0.44 -4.04 -3.50
#